data_17ce15c23df5c2c62340d827d179bedf
#
_entry.id   17ce15c23df5c2c62340d827d179bedf
#
_cell.length_a   1.000
_cell.length_b   1.000
_cell.length_c   1.000
_cell.angle_alpha   90.00
_cell.angle_beta   90.00
_cell.angle_gamma   90.00
#
_symmetry.space_group_name_H-M   'P 1'
#
loop_
_entity.id
_entity.type
_entity.pdbx_description
1 polymer ?
#
loop_
_entity_poly.entity_id
_entity_poly.type
_entity_poly.pdbx_seq_one_letter_code
_entity_poly.pdbx_strand_id
1 'polypeptide(L)'
;MKLLVEKATIWNGSDQLIDRGSILIDGGRIQEVFNQAEAANLELPPNVERIDGTGKLAIPGLINAHTHLYSSLARGMILPNYEPHSFTQILQQLWWRLDKALDSESIRASGTVGAMEAARCGVTTLIDHHASPHAVLGSLAALRDVVCDQVGLRAAFCYEVSDRDGPEICKQGIAENKSFLSEQAGDNRLAAGLFGLHAAFTLSDETLSHVAESLPSDSGVHIHVAEGPEDEQISLERYKVRIVERLRRFGLLKQTSILAHCLHIDEQEKNLIADSNAIVVHNPRSNMNNAVGSFDLAGFLDREIVVGLGTDGVGENMLSELFTASLLQKHVRQDPLAAGFPSLHALLFDNNQEITRRVFGVKLGRIAAGFTADIALVKYTSPTPITASNILGHLLFGLAVHAIRVSDLLVAGQPILKDGQFVDLDEEKIYAHAQEEATKLWQRAA
;
A
#
# COMPACT_ATOMS: atom_id res chain seq x y z
N MET A 1 -24.71 -9.35 6.31
CA MET A 1 -25.06 -9.92 5.01
C MET A 1 -24.37 -11.27 4.88
N LYS A 2 -25.10 -12.32 4.45
CA LYS A 2 -24.52 -13.62 4.11
C LYS A 2 -24.28 -13.68 2.60
N LEU A 3 -23.09 -14.11 2.21
CA LEU A 3 -22.65 -14.22 0.83
C LEU A 3 -21.94 -15.55 0.62
N LEU A 4 -22.15 -16.19 -0.52
CA LEU A 4 -21.47 -17.40 -0.93
C LEU A 4 -20.76 -17.14 -2.28
N VAL A 5 -19.44 -17.30 -2.32
CA VAL A 5 -18.68 -17.47 -3.57
C VAL A 5 -18.71 -18.93 -3.92
N GLU A 6 -19.14 -19.30 -5.14
CA GLU A 6 -19.32 -20.68 -5.56
C GLU A 6 -18.37 -21.07 -6.70
N LYS A 7 -17.90 -22.31 -6.72
CA LYS A 7 -17.21 -22.96 -7.86
C LYS A 7 -15.92 -22.28 -8.30
N ALA A 8 -15.27 -21.49 -7.42
CA ALA A 8 -14.00 -20.86 -7.71
C ALA A 8 -12.82 -21.85 -7.52
N THR A 9 -11.75 -21.64 -8.25
CA THR A 9 -10.44 -22.18 -7.83
C THR A 9 -9.92 -21.27 -6.73
N ILE A 10 -9.77 -21.77 -5.51
CA ILE A 10 -9.46 -20.99 -4.32
C ILE A 10 -8.02 -21.24 -3.88
N TRP A 11 -7.18 -20.23 -3.91
CA TRP A 11 -5.90 -20.25 -3.23
C TRP A 11 -6.02 -19.52 -1.89
N ASN A 12 -5.69 -20.22 -0.79
CA ASN A 12 -5.83 -19.67 0.55
C ASN A 12 -4.82 -18.55 0.90
N GLY A 13 -3.89 -18.23 0.00
CA GLY A 13 -2.80 -17.28 0.24
C GLY A 13 -1.56 -17.92 0.88
N SER A 14 -1.50 -19.26 0.98
CA SER A 14 -0.37 -20.00 1.55
C SER A 14 -0.17 -21.35 0.83
N ASP A 15 -0.53 -22.43 1.45
CA ASP A 15 -0.18 -23.80 1.12
C ASP A 15 -1.33 -24.61 0.51
N GLN A 16 -2.54 -24.06 0.42
CA GLN A 16 -3.73 -24.77 -0.02
C GLN A 16 -4.33 -24.17 -1.29
N LEU A 17 -4.62 -25.02 -2.26
CA LEU A 17 -5.42 -24.69 -3.45
C LEU A 17 -6.59 -25.69 -3.54
N ILE A 18 -7.81 -25.16 -3.65
CA ILE A 18 -9.05 -25.94 -3.77
C ILE A 18 -9.65 -25.67 -5.13
N ASP A 19 -9.80 -26.72 -5.93
CA ASP A 19 -10.50 -26.59 -7.21
C ASP A 19 -12.02 -26.64 -7.00
N ARG A 20 -12.75 -25.73 -7.69
CA ARG A 20 -14.21 -25.60 -7.65
C ARG A 20 -14.78 -25.54 -6.22
N GLY A 21 -14.06 -24.88 -5.34
CA GLY A 21 -14.48 -24.68 -3.94
C GLY A 21 -15.52 -23.57 -3.78
N SER A 22 -16.00 -23.41 -2.56
CA SER A 22 -16.92 -22.34 -2.17
C SER A 22 -16.47 -21.67 -0.88
N ILE A 23 -16.79 -20.36 -0.74
CA ILE A 23 -16.44 -19.56 0.43
C ILE A 23 -17.71 -18.97 1.01
N LEU A 24 -18.06 -19.37 2.24
CA LEU A 24 -19.18 -18.78 2.99
C LEU A 24 -18.70 -17.59 3.80
N ILE A 25 -19.36 -16.45 3.60
CA ILE A 25 -19.07 -15.19 4.28
C ILE A 25 -20.29 -14.75 5.07
N ASP A 26 -20.09 -14.33 6.32
CA ASP A 26 -21.14 -13.73 7.14
C ASP A 26 -20.56 -12.61 8.02
N GLY A 27 -21.22 -11.48 8.08
CA GLY A 27 -20.79 -10.32 8.87
C GLY A 27 -19.40 -9.81 8.50
N GLY A 28 -19.02 -9.90 7.20
CA GLY A 28 -17.72 -9.44 6.70
C GLY A 28 -16.55 -10.38 6.97
N ARG A 29 -16.81 -11.59 7.51
CA ARG A 29 -15.78 -12.59 7.81
C ARG A 29 -16.04 -13.89 7.07
N ILE A 30 -14.96 -14.55 6.69
CA ILE A 30 -15.00 -15.92 6.15
C ILE A 30 -15.40 -16.85 7.30
N GLN A 31 -16.52 -17.52 7.14
CA GLN A 31 -17.02 -18.51 8.09
C GLN A 31 -16.36 -19.86 7.82
N GLU A 32 -16.38 -20.27 6.55
CA GLU A 32 -15.86 -21.57 6.15
C GLU A 32 -15.49 -21.57 4.66
N VAL A 33 -14.55 -22.43 4.30
CA VAL A 33 -14.14 -22.69 2.91
C VAL A 33 -14.38 -24.17 2.63
N PHE A 34 -15.15 -24.46 1.60
CA PHE A 34 -15.59 -25.81 1.24
C PHE A 34 -14.92 -26.30 -0.03
N ASN A 35 -14.57 -27.56 -0.10
CA ASN A 35 -14.28 -28.23 -1.36
C ASN A 35 -15.58 -28.54 -2.12
N GLN A 36 -15.46 -29.03 -3.37
CA GLN A 36 -16.61 -29.29 -4.23
C GLN A 36 -17.62 -30.28 -3.64
N ALA A 37 -17.14 -31.34 -2.96
CA ALA A 37 -18.00 -32.38 -2.40
C ALA A 37 -18.75 -31.86 -1.14
N GLU A 38 -18.09 -31.08 -0.32
CA GLU A 38 -18.68 -30.43 0.85
C GLU A 38 -19.73 -29.39 0.43
N ALA A 39 -19.40 -28.54 -0.58
CA ALA A 39 -20.28 -27.51 -1.10
C ALA A 39 -21.58 -28.08 -1.70
N ALA A 40 -21.56 -29.29 -2.27
CA ALA A 40 -22.72 -29.94 -2.85
C ALA A 40 -23.79 -30.33 -1.79
N ASN A 41 -23.40 -30.48 -0.53
CA ASN A 41 -24.26 -30.84 0.58
C ASN A 41 -24.62 -29.64 1.48
N LEU A 42 -24.22 -28.41 1.07
CA LEU A 42 -24.41 -27.21 1.88
C LEU A 42 -25.87 -26.75 1.85
N GLU A 43 -26.54 -26.82 2.98
CA GLU A 43 -27.87 -26.26 3.17
C GLU A 43 -27.76 -24.77 3.58
N LEU A 44 -28.16 -23.88 2.70
CA LEU A 44 -28.12 -22.44 2.94
C LEU A 44 -29.53 -21.83 2.97
N PRO A 45 -29.74 -20.77 3.76
CA PRO A 45 -30.95 -19.98 3.69
C PRO A 45 -31.22 -19.44 2.27
N PRO A 46 -32.48 -19.28 1.86
CA PRO A 46 -32.82 -18.88 0.50
C PRO A 46 -32.36 -17.44 0.13
N ASN A 47 -32.04 -16.61 1.10
CA ASN A 47 -31.66 -15.20 0.94
C ASN A 47 -30.13 -14.95 0.97
N VAL A 48 -29.32 -16.01 0.78
CA VAL A 48 -27.85 -15.85 0.65
C VAL A 48 -27.52 -15.28 -0.74
N GLU A 49 -26.81 -14.17 -0.78
CA GLU A 49 -26.29 -13.63 -2.03
C GLU A 49 -25.22 -14.57 -2.60
N ARG A 50 -25.16 -14.71 -3.94
CA ARG A 50 -24.24 -15.65 -4.60
C ARG A 50 -23.40 -14.95 -5.64
N ILE A 51 -22.11 -15.29 -5.65
CA ILE A 51 -21.14 -14.90 -6.69
C ILE A 51 -20.67 -16.17 -7.39
N ASP A 52 -20.87 -16.27 -8.69
CA ASP A 52 -20.37 -17.37 -9.51
C ASP A 52 -18.86 -17.19 -9.76
N GLY A 53 -18.05 -18.09 -9.19
CA GLY A 53 -16.61 -18.16 -9.35
C GLY A 53 -16.14 -19.11 -10.45
N THR A 54 -17.05 -19.65 -11.28
CA THR A 54 -16.70 -20.56 -12.38
C THR A 54 -15.67 -19.92 -13.33
N GLY A 55 -14.51 -20.57 -13.50
CA GLY A 55 -13.41 -20.06 -14.31
C GLY A 55 -12.65 -18.87 -13.70
N LYS A 56 -12.86 -18.61 -12.43
CA LYS A 56 -12.15 -17.56 -11.68
C LYS A 56 -11.23 -18.20 -10.65
N LEU A 57 -10.07 -17.54 -10.43
CA LEU A 57 -9.15 -17.80 -9.34
C LEU A 57 -9.45 -16.83 -8.21
N ALA A 58 -9.85 -17.35 -7.06
CA ALA A 58 -9.99 -16.55 -5.84
C ALA A 58 -8.65 -16.50 -5.11
N ILE A 59 -8.15 -15.29 -4.89
CA ILE A 59 -6.93 -15.00 -4.12
C ILE A 59 -7.28 -14.07 -2.96
N PRO A 60 -6.50 -14.03 -1.87
CA PRO A 60 -6.63 -12.99 -0.87
C PRO A 60 -6.53 -11.62 -1.53
N GLY A 61 -7.33 -10.67 -1.07
CA GLY A 61 -7.18 -9.28 -1.47
C GLY A 61 -5.75 -8.79 -1.23
N LEU A 62 -5.17 -8.15 -2.24
CA LEU A 62 -3.79 -7.66 -2.19
C LEU A 62 -3.70 -6.44 -1.27
N ILE A 63 -2.55 -6.29 -0.64
CA ILE A 63 -2.25 -5.20 0.29
C ILE A 63 -1.11 -4.39 -0.31
N ASN A 64 -1.30 -3.06 -0.43
CA ASN A 64 -0.26 -2.12 -0.81
C ASN A 64 0.25 -1.42 0.46
N ALA A 65 1.49 -1.73 0.87
CA ALA A 65 2.03 -1.30 2.15
C ALA A 65 2.59 0.13 2.16
N HIS A 66 2.67 0.79 1.01
CA HIS A 66 3.07 2.20 0.87
C HIS A 66 2.68 2.72 -0.51
N THR A 67 1.88 3.78 -0.53
CA THR A 67 1.46 4.46 -1.76
C THR A 67 1.22 5.94 -1.51
N HIS A 68 1.12 6.71 -2.60
CA HIS A 68 0.76 8.13 -2.62
C HIS A 68 -0.43 8.34 -3.55
N LEU A 69 -1.64 8.25 -3.04
CA LEU A 69 -2.85 8.41 -3.85
C LEU A 69 -2.95 9.77 -4.54
N TYR A 70 -2.37 10.82 -3.95
CA TYR A 70 -2.35 12.16 -4.53
C TYR A 70 -1.60 12.23 -5.88
N SER A 71 -0.71 11.27 -6.16
CA SER A 71 0.04 11.19 -7.42
C SER A 71 -0.79 10.67 -8.60
N SER A 72 -1.99 10.13 -8.37
CA SER A 72 -2.80 9.49 -9.43
C SER A 72 -3.12 10.43 -10.59
N LEU A 73 -3.28 11.73 -10.32
CA LEU A 73 -3.52 12.74 -11.35
C LEU A 73 -2.25 13.34 -11.96
N ALA A 74 -1.05 12.89 -11.56
CA ALA A 74 0.20 13.31 -12.19
C ALA A 74 0.52 12.55 -13.49
N ARG A 75 -0.24 11.51 -13.80
CA ARG A 75 -0.04 10.67 -14.98
C ARG A 75 -0.13 11.49 -16.27
N GLY A 76 0.96 11.55 -17.01
CA GLY A 76 1.04 12.31 -18.25
C GLY A 76 1.24 13.81 -18.08
N MET A 77 1.42 14.30 -16.85
CA MET A 77 1.75 15.69 -16.57
C MET A 77 3.11 16.06 -17.18
N ILE A 78 3.12 17.17 -17.92
CA ILE A 78 4.35 17.73 -18.49
C ILE A 78 4.67 19.02 -17.76
N LEU A 79 5.79 19.04 -17.06
CA LEU A 79 6.26 20.21 -16.34
C LEU A 79 7.29 20.99 -17.17
N PRO A 80 7.18 22.33 -17.27
CA PRO A 80 8.20 23.17 -17.91
C PRO A 80 9.56 23.02 -17.17
N ASN A 81 10.64 22.92 -17.95
CA ASN A 81 12.01 22.85 -17.44
C ASN A 81 12.28 21.67 -16.47
N TYR A 82 11.62 20.52 -16.70
CA TYR A 82 11.87 19.29 -15.93
C TYR A 82 13.12 18.59 -16.48
N GLU A 83 14.26 18.82 -15.83
CA GLU A 83 15.58 18.27 -16.18
C GLU A 83 16.34 17.88 -14.90
N PRO A 84 15.87 16.91 -14.10
CA PRO A 84 16.53 16.53 -12.85
C PRO A 84 17.81 15.72 -13.11
N HIS A 85 18.86 16.03 -12.37
CA HIS A 85 20.15 15.31 -12.37
C HIS A 85 20.44 14.60 -11.05
N SER A 86 19.54 14.71 -10.05
CA SER A 86 19.63 14.03 -8.76
C SER A 86 18.24 13.73 -8.21
N PHE A 87 18.16 12.86 -7.22
CA PHE A 87 16.90 12.56 -6.54
C PHE A 87 16.26 13.80 -5.92
N THR A 88 17.07 14.62 -5.22
CA THR A 88 16.55 15.88 -4.64
C THR A 88 15.98 16.81 -5.72
N GLN A 89 16.55 16.83 -6.93
CA GLN A 89 15.98 17.62 -8.02
C GLN A 89 14.67 17.03 -8.57
N ILE A 90 14.48 15.69 -8.56
CA ILE A 90 13.18 15.08 -8.85
C ILE A 90 12.13 15.57 -7.85
N LEU A 91 12.47 15.56 -6.55
CA LEU A 91 11.57 16.08 -5.53
C LEU A 91 11.22 17.55 -5.77
N GLN A 92 12.21 18.40 -5.99
CA GLN A 92 12.02 19.85 -6.18
C GLN A 92 11.27 20.21 -7.47
N GLN A 93 11.57 19.52 -8.57
CA GLN A 93 11.03 19.85 -9.89
C GLN A 93 9.70 19.18 -10.20
N LEU A 94 9.34 18.09 -9.51
CA LEU A 94 8.10 17.34 -9.72
C LEU A 94 7.26 17.26 -8.45
N TRP A 95 7.68 16.47 -7.46
CA TRP A 95 6.81 16.09 -6.34
C TRP A 95 6.42 17.27 -5.46
N TRP A 96 7.36 18.13 -5.05
CA TRP A 96 7.06 19.31 -4.23
C TRP A 96 6.28 20.39 -4.98
N ARG A 97 6.32 20.40 -6.31
CA ARG A 97 5.43 21.26 -7.12
C ARG A 97 4.01 20.71 -7.16
N LEU A 98 3.89 19.38 -7.34
CA LEU A 98 2.59 18.69 -7.30
C LEU A 98 1.92 18.88 -5.94
N ASP A 99 2.64 18.60 -4.84
CA ASP A 99 2.14 18.74 -3.47
C ASP A 99 1.52 20.12 -3.23
N LYS A 100 2.24 21.18 -3.64
CA LYS A 100 1.80 22.59 -3.49
C LYS A 100 0.61 22.95 -4.37
N ALA A 101 0.44 22.24 -5.47
CA ALA A 101 -0.66 22.48 -6.40
C ALA A 101 -1.98 21.82 -5.97
N LEU A 102 -1.94 20.90 -5.00
CA LEU A 102 -3.12 20.21 -4.51
C LEU A 102 -4.07 21.13 -3.74
N ASP A 103 -5.35 20.96 -3.99
CA ASP A 103 -6.46 21.50 -3.23
C ASP A 103 -7.44 20.37 -2.84
N SER A 104 -8.49 20.69 -2.09
CA SER A 104 -9.45 19.70 -1.60
C SER A 104 -10.08 18.87 -2.74
N GLU A 105 -10.39 19.49 -3.87
CA GLU A 105 -11.05 18.80 -4.99
C GLU A 105 -10.07 17.85 -5.70
N SER A 106 -8.84 18.29 -5.96
CA SER A 106 -7.82 17.44 -6.58
C SER A 106 -7.37 16.31 -5.64
N ILE A 107 -7.35 16.51 -4.31
CA ILE A 107 -7.13 15.45 -3.31
C ILE A 107 -8.23 14.39 -3.40
N ARG A 108 -9.49 14.79 -3.40
CA ARG A 108 -10.63 13.88 -3.53
C ARG A 108 -10.60 13.13 -4.87
N ALA A 109 -10.40 13.84 -5.97
CA ALA A 109 -10.36 13.25 -7.30
C ALA A 109 -9.22 12.24 -7.46
N SER A 110 -8.00 12.58 -7.00
CA SER A 110 -6.85 11.66 -7.05
C SER A 110 -7.04 10.44 -6.14
N GLY A 111 -7.55 10.64 -4.93
CA GLY A 111 -7.88 9.55 -4.01
C GLY A 111 -8.91 8.58 -4.58
N THR A 112 -9.98 9.11 -5.21
CA THR A 112 -11.02 8.28 -5.85
C THR A 112 -10.43 7.45 -7.00
N VAL A 113 -9.69 8.09 -7.93
CA VAL A 113 -9.10 7.39 -9.09
C VAL A 113 -8.07 6.36 -8.63
N GLY A 114 -7.18 6.71 -7.71
CA GLY A 114 -6.18 5.77 -7.17
C GLY A 114 -6.83 4.56 -6.51
N ALA A 115 -7.86 4.76 -5.69
CA ALA A 115 -8.61 3.67 -5.06
C ALA A 115 -9.33 2.79 -6.09
N MET A 116 -9.93 3.37 -7.12
CA MET A 116 -10.56 2.60 -8.20
C MET A 116 -9.54 1.76 -8.97
N GLU A 117 -8.36 2.30 -9.27
CA GLU A 117 -7.29 1.57 -9.93
C GLU A 117 -6.73 0.45 -9.05
N ALA A 118 -6.58 0.70 -7.75
CA ALA A 118 -6.22 -0.31 -6.77
C ALA A 118 -7.22 -1.48 -6.75
N ALA A 119 -8.52 -1.17 -6.69
CA ALA A 119 -9.57 -2.18 -6.75
C ALA A 119 -9.49 -3.03 -8.03
N ARG A 120 -9.28 -2.41 -9.20
CA ARG A 120 -9.11 -3.11 -10.48
C ARG A 120 -7.88 -4.02 -10.53
N CYS A 121 -6.87 -3.69 -9.73
CA CYS A 121 -5.66 -4.51 -9.56
C CYS A 121 -5.78 -5.57 -8.44
N GLY A 122 -6.94 -5.70 -7.80
CA GLY A 122 -7.18 -6.68 -6.74
C GLY A 122 -6.66 -6.25 -5.36
N VAL A 123 -6.31 -4.97 -5.20
CA VAL A 123 -5.91 -4.40 -3.92
C VAL A 123 -7.16 -4.08 -3.12
N THR A 124 -7.20 -4.57 -1.88
CA THR A 124 -8.29 -4.32 -0.92
C THR A 124 -7.89 -3.40 0.22
N THR A 125 -6.57 -3.26 0.42
CA THR A 125 -6.01 -2.47 1.53
C THR A 125 -4.84 -1.63 1.07
N LEU A 126 -4.88 -0.34 1.40
CA LEU A 126 -3.87 0.67 1.07
C LEU A 126 -3.25 1.24 2.36
N ILE A 127 -1.96 1.56 2.34
CA ILE A 127 -1.31 2.41 3.34
C ILE A 127 -0.80 3.65 2.61
N ASP A 128 -1.61 4.71 2.67
CA ASP A 128 -1.38 5.97 1.97
C ASP A 128 -0.50 6.92 2.77
N HIS A 129 0.33 7.66 2.07
CA HIS A 129 1.23 8.67 2.62
C HIS A 129 1.01 9.99 1.87
N HIS A 130 0.36 10.96 2.52
CA HIS A 130 -0.23 12.14 1.88
C HIS A 130 0.55 13.43 2.12
N ALA A 131 0.69 14.24 1.08
CA ALA A 131 1.24 15.60 1.16
C ALA A 131 0.35 16.59 0.40
N SER A 132 0.03 17.73 1.02
CA SER A 132 -0.70 18.86 0.42
C SER A 132 -0.50 20.13 1.25
N PRO A 133 0.67 20.80 1.17
CA PRO A 133 1.02 21.90 2.08
C PRO A 133 0.07 23.11 1.99
N HIS A 134 -0.68 23.28 0.90
CA HIS A 134 -1.70 24.33 0.77
C HIS A 134 -3.12 23.89 1.13
N ALA A 135 -3.31 22.60 1.49
CA ALA A 135 -4.59 22.01 1.89
C ALA A 135 -4.39 20.94 2.96
N VAL A 136 -3.70 21.27 4.07
CA VAL A 136 -3.30 20.32 5.11
C VAL A 136 -4.50 19.82 5.90
N LEU A 137 -5.21 20.75 6.56
CA LEU A 137 -6.27 20.39 7.50
C LEU A 137 -7.49 19.81 6.80
N GLY A 138 -7.90 18.61 7.22
CA GLY A 138 -9.02 17.87 6.65
C GLY A 138 -8.67 17.04 5.42
N SER A 139 -7.40 17.03 4.98
CA SER A 139 -6.96 16.26 3.81
C SER A 139 -7.10 14.74 4.03
N LEU A 140 -6.75 14.24 5.21
CA LEU A 140 -6.88 12.82 5.54
C LEU A 140 -8.34 12.38 5.66
N ALA A 141 -9.20 13.23 6.20
CA ALA A 141 -10.65 12.99 6.22
C ALA A 141 -11.24 12.96 4.80
N ALA A 142 -10.79 13.87 3.92
CA ALA A 142 -11.21 13.88 2.52
C ALA A 142 -10.80 12.60 1.78
N LEU A 143 -9.60 12.06 2.03
CA LEU A 143 -9.16 10.78 1.48
C LEU A 143 -9.96 9.61 2.05
N ARG A 144 -10.20 9.56 3.37
CA ARG A 144 -11.06 8.54 3.99
C ARG A 144 -12.43 8.50 3.33
N ASP A 145 -13.09 9.65 3.18
CA ASP A 145 -14.42 9.75 2.60
C ASP A 145 -14.49 9.14 1.19
N VAL A 146 -13.47 9.41 0.34
CA VAL A 146 -13.50 8.90 -1.03
C VAL A 146 -12.98 7.47 -1.15
N VAL A 147 -11.95 7.08 -0.40
CA VAL A 147 -11.35 5.76 -0.49
C VAL A 147 -12.15 4.71 0.28
N CYS A 148 -12.52 5.01 1.53
CA CYS A 148 -13.19 4.06 2.40
C CYS A 148 -14.71 4.11 2.27
N ASP A 149 -15.30 5.31 2.26
CA ASP A 149 -16.75 5.44 2.31
C ASP A 149 -17.39 5.42 0.91
N GLN A 150 -16.73 5.98 -0.11
CA GLN A 150 -17.25 6.02 -1.47
C GLN A 150 -16.81 4.80 -2.30
N VAL A 151 -15.50 4.50 -2.39
CA VAL A 151 -14.99 3.34 -3.16
C VAL A 151 -15.10 2.04 -2.38
N GLY A 152 -14.99 2.08 -1.05
CA GLY A 152 -15.16 0.94 -0.16
C GLY A 152 -13.88 0.14 0.08
N LEU A 153 -12.69 0.67 -0.18
CA LEU A 153 -11.43 0.02 0.17
C LEU A 153 -11.06 0.27 1.63
N ARG A 154 -10.27 -0.62 2.18
CA ARG A 154 -9.58 -0.41 3.46
C ARG A 154 -8.37 0.47 3.24
N ALA A 155 -8.15 1.50 4.09
CA ALA A 155 -6.96 2.30 4.00
C ALA A 155 -6.49 2.86 5.35
N ALA A 156 -5.17 2.94 5.53
CA ALA A 156 -4.55 3.74 6.58
C ALA A 156 -3.97 5.00 5.95
N PHE A 157 -4.14 6.13 6.63
CA PHE A 157 -3.71 7.44 6.13
C PHE A 157 -2.79 8.13 7.12
N CYS A 158 -1.82 8.88 6.58
CA CYS A 158 -1.00 9.80 7.34
C CYS A 158 -0.61 11.00 6.49
N TYR A 159 -0.34 12.14 7.15
CA TYR A 159 0.14 13.37 6.53
C TYR A 159 1.66 13.48 6.67
N GLU A 160 2.36 13.80 5.60
CA GLU A 160 3.82 14.01 5.55
C GLU A 160 4.26 15.30 6.26
N VAL A 161 4.48 15.25 7.57
CA VAL A 161 5.06 16.39 8.29
C VAL A 161 6.45 16.71 7.75
N SER A 162 6.71 18.00 7.48
CA SER A 162 7.97 18.48 6.93
C SER A 162 8.21 19.94 7.32
N ASP A 163 9.46 20.35 7.49
CA ASP A 163 9.85 21.75 7.72
C ASP A 163 10.03 22.54 6.42
N ARG A 164 9.98 21.87 5.25
CA ARG A 164 10.28 22.48 3.93
C ARG A 164 9.38 23.66 3.56
N ASP A 165 8.14 23.66 4.04
CA ASP A 165 7.13 24.67 3.71
C ASP A 165 6.87 25.66 4.89
N GLY A 166 7.77 25.63 5.88
CA GLY A 166 7.78 26.55 7.00
C GLY A 166 7.05 26.03 8.26
N PRO A 167 7.27 26.69 9.40
CA PRO A 167 6.85 26.19 10.71
C PRO A 167 5.35 26.09 10.88
N GLU A 168 4.57 26.95 10.23
CA GLU A 168 3.10 26.92 10.35
C GLU A 168 2.51 25.71 9.66
N ILE A 169 2.99 25.38 8.45
CA ILE A 169 2.57 24.18 7.70
C ILE A 169 3.00 22.92 8.46
N CYS A 170 4.21 22.89 9.00
CA CYS A 170 4.69 21.79 9.85
C CYS A 170 3.74 21.56 11.05
N LYS A 171 3.35 22.62 11.79
CA LYS A 171 2.39 22.52 12.89
C LYS A 171 1.02 22.01 12.45
N GLN A 172 0.52 22.47 11.30
CA GLN A 172 -0.74 21.97 10.74
C GLN A 172 -0.64 20.48 10.40
N GLY A 173 0.47 20.01 9.81
CA GLY A 173 0.69 18.59 9.52
C GLY A 173 0.70 17.73 10.79
N ILE A 174 1.35 18.18 11.87
CA ILE A 174 1.30 17.51 13.18
C ILE A 174 -0.14 17.48 13.71
N ALA A 175 -0.87 18.57 13.59
CA ALA A 175 -2.27 18.67 14.05
C ALA A 175 -3.19 17.75 13.25
N GLU A 176 -3.02 17.67 11.93
CA GLU A 176 -3.80 16.80 11.03
C GLU A 176 -3.61 15.32 11.40
N ASN A 177 -2.37 14.85 11.55
CA ASN A 177 -2.10 13.48 11.99
C ASN A 177 -2.74 13.18 13.37
N LYS A 178 -2.61 14.09 14.34
CA LYS A 178 -3.20 13.92 15.69
C LYS A 178 -4.72 13.86 15.65
N SER A 179 -5.36 14.77 14.92
CA SER A 179 -6.81 14.81 14.79
C SER A 179 -7.31 13.51 14.15
N PHE A 180 -6.72 13.10 13.03
CA PHE A 180 -7.12 11.89 12.31
C PHE A 180 -6.91 10.63 13.15
N LEU A 181 -5.75 10.48 13.83
CA LEU A 181 -5.51 9.37 14.76
C LEU A 181 -6.57 9.30 15.86
N SER A 182 -6.93 10.45 16.44
CA SER A 182 -7.96 10.52 17.50
C SER A 182 -9.35 10.14 16.98
N GLU A 183 -9.71 10.57 15.78
CA GLU A 183 -10.99 10.24 15.13
C GLU A 183 -11.10 8.75 14.76
N GLN A 184 -9.97 8.13 14.36
CA GLN A 184 -9.93 6.71 13.98
C GLN A 184 -9.77 5.76 15.17
N ALA A 185 -9.63 6.26 16.39
CA ALA A 185 -9.58 5.43 17.61
C ALA A 185 -10.89 4.68 17.93
N GLY A 186 -11.92 4.84 17.10
CA GLY A 186 -13.22 4.17 17.20
C GLY A 186 -13.39 2.98 16.27
N ASP A 187 -14.63 2.56 16.08
CA ASP A 187 -15.03 1.29 15.42
C ASP A 187 -15.08 1.37 13.88
N ASN A 188 -14.39 2.31 13.24
CA ASN A 188 -14.35 2.35 11.78
C ASN A 188 -13.45 1.22 11.24
N ARG A 189 -14.09 0.21 10.65
CA ARG A 189 -13.46 -1.04 10.23
C ARG A 189 -12.62 -0.92 8.96
N LEU A 190 -12.78 0.13 8.17
CA LEU A 190 -12.07 0.35 6.90
C LEU A 190 -10.92 1.35 7.02
N ALA A 191 -11.03 2.37 7.86
CA ALA A 191 -10.01 3.39 8.01
C ALA A 191 -9.13 3.19 9.25
N ALA A 192 -7.85 3.55 9.14
CA ALA A 192 -6.91 3.66 10.26
C ALA A 192 -6.05 4.92 10.09
N GLY A 193 -5.53 5.46 11.19
CA GLY A 193 -4.58 6.56 11.19
C GLY A 193 -3.15 6.07 11.45
N LEU A 194 -2.19 6.73 10.82
CA LEU A 194 -0.77 6.63 11.13
C LEU A 194 -0.23 8.05 11.38
N PHE A 195 1.02 8.16 11.84
CA PHE A 195 1.68 9.46 11.97
C PHE A 195 2.74 9.58 10.87
N GLY A 196 2.49 10.43 9.88
CA GLY A 196 3.36 10.60 8.71
C GLY A 196 4.47 11.62 8.95
N LEU A 197 5.65 11.30 8.44
CA LEU A 197 6.81 12.18 8.32
C LEU A 197 7.32 12.08 6.88
N HIS A 198 7.73 13.20 6.27
CA HIS A 198 8.24 13.14 4.90
C HIS A 198 9.54 12.31 4.83
N ALA A 199 10.68 12.89 5.19
CA ALA A 199 11.98 12.23 5.18
C ALA A 199 12.92 12.93 6.19
N ALA A 200 13.92 12.22 6.68
CA ALA A 200 14.78 12.72 7.77
C ALA A 200 15.50 14.03 7.44
N PHE A 201 15.89 14.24 6.17
CA PHE A 201 16.60 15.46 5.74
C PHE A 201 15.71 16.71 5.68
N THR A 202 14.38 16.55 5.69
CA THR A 202 13.41 17.66 5.70
C THR A 202 12.87 17.98 7.08
N LEU A 203 13.43 17.37 8.14
CA LEU A 203 12.96 17.50 9.51
C LEU A 203 14.09 17.94 10.43
N SER A 204 13.84 18.97 11.23
CA SER A 204 14.74 19.41 12.29
C SER A 204 14.63 18.52 13.53
N ASP A 205 15.61 18.60 14.43
CA ASP A 205 15.54 17.91 15.73
C ASP A 205 14.42 18.47 16.61
N GLU A 206 14.10 19.77 16.47
CA GLU A 206 12.96 20.40 17.14
C GLU A 206 11.64 19.78 16.69
N THR A 207 11.46 19.60 15.37
CA THR A 207 10.27 18.95 14.81
C THR A 207 10.16 17.49 15.24
N LEU A 208 11.26 16.73 15.22
CA LEU A 208 11.26 15.34 15.69
C LEU A 208 10.90 15.24 17.18
N SER A 209 11.36 16.19 18.02
CA SER A 209 10.96 16.25 19.44
C SER A 209 9.47 16.50 19.60
N HIS A 210 8.91 17.49 18.87
CA HIS A 210 7.48 17.78 18.90
C HIS A 210 6.62 16.60 18.40
N VAL A 211 7.10 15.89 17.39
CA VAL A 211 6.46 14.66 16.92
C VAL A 211 6.46 13.58 18.00
N ALA A 212 7.61 13.33 18.64
CA ALA A 212 7.74 12.34 19.71
C ALA A 212 6.81 12.63 20.89
N GLU A 213 6.65 13.91 21.27
CA GLU A 213 5.72 14.35 22.32
C GLU A 213 4.24 14.22 21.89
N SER A 214 3.98 14.25 20.60
CA SER A 214 2.63 14.22 20.03
C SER A 214 2.11 12.81 19.75
N LEU A 215 3.00 11.82 19.63
CA LEU A 215 2.68 10.43 19.33
C LEU A 215 2.04 9.72 20.54
N PRO A 216 0.99 8.90 20.34
CA PRO A 216 0.60 7.91 21.32
C PRO A 216 1.78 6.98 21.68
N SER A 217 1.83 6.48 22.92
CA SER A 217 2.97 5.72 23.45
C SER A 217 3.37 4.54 22.59
N ASP A 218 2.40 3.87 21.96
CA ASP A 218 2.59 2.64 21.18
C ASP A 218 2.61 2.86 19.67
N SER A 219 2.42 4.12 19.22
CA SER A 219 2.43 4.47 17.81
C SER A 219 3.85 4.76 17.32
N GLY A 220 4.19 4.23 16.15
CA GLY A 220 5.37 4.59 15.37
C GLY A 220 5.04 5.64 14.31
N VAL A 221 6.00 5.90 13.44
CA VAL A 221 5.88 6.85 12.34
C VAL A 221 5.93 6.12 10.99
N HIS A 222 5.32 6.69 9.96
CA HIS A 222 5.50 6.29 8.57
C HIS A 222 6.35 7.35 7.88
N ILE A 223 7.52 6.98 7.37
CA ILE A 223 8.54 7.91 6.88
C ILE A 223 9.36 7.31 5.73
N HIS A 224 9.79 8.14 4.77
CA HIS A 224 10.80 7.76 3.78
C HIS A 224 12.20 7.80 4.43
N VAL A 225 12.97 6.73 4.25
CA VAL A 225 14.29 6.56 4.87
C VAL A 225 15.33 6.24 3.81
N ALA A 226 16.32 7.09 3.68
CA ALA A 226 17.50 6.87 2.84
C ALA A 226 17.14 6.36 1.44
N GLU A 227 16.14 7.00 0.79
CA GLU A 227 15.76 6.69 -0.59
C GLU A 227 16.87 7.10 -1.55
N GLY A 228 17.35 8.33 -1.46
CA GLY A 228 18.54 8.79 -2.15
C GLY A 228 19.76 8.89 -1.22
N PRO A 229 20.98 8.86 -1.74
CA PRO A 229 22.21 8.99 -0.93
C PRO A 229 22.30 10.34 -0.22
N GLU A 230 21.65 11.37 -0.75
CA GLU A 230 21.63 12.72 -0.18
C GLU A 230 20.97 12.78 1.20
N ASP A 231 20.00 11.91 1.46
CA ASP A 231 19.30 11.86 2.75
C ASP A 231 20.29 11.53 3.88
N GLU A 232 21.09 10.47 3.74
CA GLU A 232 22.15 10.13 4.69
C GLU A 232 23.24 11.18 4.77
N GLN A 233 23.67 11.70 3.63
CA GLN A 233 24.70 12.74 3.59
C GLN A 233 24.26 13.97 4.39
N ILE A 234 23.05 14.46 4.17
CA ILE A 234 22.52 15.63 4.89
C ILE A 234 22.40 15.35 6.40
N SER A 235 21.95 14.13 6.78
CA SER A 235 21.85 13.74 8.19
C SER A 235 23.22 13.78 8.87
N LEU A 236 24.24 13.19 8.24
CA LEU A 236 25.62 13.20 8.76
C LEU A 236 26.22 14.61 8.81
N GLU A 237 26.01 15.44 7.79
CA GLU A 237 26.52 16.81 7.74
C GLU A 237 25.92 17.71 8.82
N ARG A 238 24.58 17.66 8.98
CA ARG A 238 23.84 18.57 9.89
C ARG A 238 23.79 18.06 11.32
N TYR A 239 23.49 16.78 11.50
CA TYR A 239 23.18 16.20 12.81
C TYR A 239 24.27 15.26 13.35
N LYS A 240 25.31 14.96 12.56
CA LYS A 240 26.44 14.09 12.93
C LYS A 240 25.99 12.66 13.31
N VAL A 241 24.88 12.22 12.75
CA VAL A 241 24.29 10.90 13.03
C VAL A 241 23.57 10.40 11.78
N ARG A 242 23.53 9.07 11.59
CA ARG A 242 22.81 8.42 10.51
C ARG A 242 21.31 8.40 10.80
N ILE A 243 20.49 8.23 9.76
CA ILE A 243 19.04 8.46 9.82
C ILE A 243 18.34 7.55 10.83
N VAL A 244 18.56 6.23 10.75
CA VAL A 244 17.85 5.27 11.62
C VAL A 244 18.25 5.46 13.08
N GLU A 245 19.53 5.73 13.35
CA GLU A 245 19.99 6.06 14.69
C GLU A 245 19.38 7.38 15.20
N ARG A 246 19.22 8.38 14.30
CA ARG A 246 18.55 9.64 14.65
C ARG A 246 17.10 9.39 15.05
N LEU A 247 16.34 8.63 14.27
CA LEU A 247 14.95 8.25 14.59
C LEU A 247 14.88 7.50 15.93
N ARG A 248 15.82 6.57 16.17
CA ARG A 248 15.91 5.84 17.45
C ARG A 248 16.12 6.79 18.64
N ARG A 249 17.00 7.78 18.52
CA ARG A 249 17.28 8.78 19.60
C ARG A 249 16.05 9.57 19.99
N PHE A 250 15.16 9.89 19.05
CA PHE A 250 13.90 10.55 19.33
C PHE A 250 12.77 9.57 19.73
N GLY A 251 13.04 8.27 19.86
CA GLY A 251 12.03 7.28 20.24
C GLY A 251 10.97 7.03 19.16
N LEU A 252 11.27 7.34 17.89
CA LEU A 252 10.38 7.19 16.74
C LEU A 252 10.53 5.84 16.03
N LEU A 253 11.55 5.06 16.36
CA LEU A 253 11.77 3.74 15.82
C LEU A 253 11.10 2.68 16.71
N LYS A 254 9.91 2.23 16.31
CA LYS A 254 9.06 1.29 17.06
C LYS A 254 8.56 0.17 16.15
N GLN A 255 8.00 -0.90 16.73
CA GLN A 255 7.44 -2.03 15.97
C GLN A 255 6.29 -1.66 15.01
N THR A 256 5.65 -0.51 15.21
CA THR A 256 4.61 0.03 14.33
C THR A 256 5.14 1.10 13.38
N SER A 257 6.45 1.42 13.43
CA SER A 257 7.06 2.34 12.47
C SER A 257 7.22 1.67 11.11
N ILE A 258 6.87 2.40 10.06
CA ILE A 258 6.99 1.99 8.65
C ILE A 258 8.06 2.86 8.00
N LEU A 259 9.14 2.23 7.58
CA LEU A 259 10.29 2.86 6.94
C LEU A 259 10.26 2.51 5.45
N ALA A 260 9.87 3.46 4.61
CA ALA A 260 9.85 3.25 3.16
C ALA A 260 11.26 3.36 2.58
N HIS A 261 11.57 2.54 1.57
CA HIS A 261 12.82 2.45 0.80
C HIS A 261 14.00 1.83 1.54
N CYS A 262 14.66 2.51 2.47
CA CYS A 262 15.85 2.03 3.19
C CYS A 262 17.00 1.56 2.27
N LEU A 263 17.28 2.28 1.17
CA LEU A 263 18.26 1.85 0.16
C LEU A 263 19.71 2.10 0.59
N HIS A 264 19.98 3.25 1.22
CA HIS A 264 21.34 3.73 1.52
C HIS A 264 21.70 3.62 3.00
N ILE A 265 21.03 2.75 3.75
CA ILE A 265 21.38 2.47 5.15
C ILE A 265 22.51 1.45 5.25
N ASP A 266 23.26 1.48 6.37
CA ASP A 266 24.34 0.55 6.63
C ASP A 266 23.93 -0.65 7.50
N GLU A 267 24.89 -1.55 7.77
CA GLU A 267 24.65 -2.77 8.55
C GLU A 267 24.25 -2.48 10.01
N GLN A 268 24.74 -1.37 10.60
CA GLN A 268 24.36 -0.97 11.95
C GLN A 268 22.92 -0.50 11.99
N GLU A 269 22.48 0.27 11.01
CA GLU A 269 21.10 0.73 10.87
C GLU A 269 20.14 -0.44 10.64
N LYS A 270 20.52 -1.44 9.83
CA LYS A 270 19.72 -2.67 9.69
C LYS A 270 19.57 -3.39 11.04
N ASN A 271 20.63 -3.46 11.86
CA ASN A 271 20.54 -4.04 13.19
C ASN A 271 19.59 -3.24 14.10
N LEU A 272 19.63 -1.90 14.06
CA LEU A 272 18.69 -1.07 14.82
C LEU A 272 17.23 -1.29 14.41
N ILE A 273 16.98 -1.47 13.11
CA ILE A 273 15.65 -1.81 12.60
C ILE A 273 15.21 -3.17 13.13
N ALA A 274 16.08 -4.18 13.08
CA ALA A 274 15.80 -5.52 13.61
C ALA A 274 15.50 -5.47 15.12
N ASP A 275 16.34 -4.80 15.90
CA ASP A 275 16.18 -4.67 17.36
C ASP A 275 14.89 -3.97 17.77
N SER A 276 14.43 -3.00 16.97
CA SER A 276 13.16 -2.29 17.21
C SER A 276 11.93 -3.03 16.67
N ASN A 277 12.16 -4.09 15.88
CA ASN A 277 11.11 -4.78 15.14
C ASN A 277 10.27 -3.84 14.25
N ALA A 278 10.89 -2.75 13.73
CA ALA A 278 10.25 -1.83 12.81
C ALA A 278 10.05 -2.49 11.44
N ILE A 279 9.10 -1.93 10.67
CA ILE A 279 8.72 -2.41 9.35
C ILE A 279 9.52 -1.67 8.30
N VAL A 280 9.94 -2.37 7.26
CA VAL A 280 10.51 -1.78 6.04
C VAL A 280 9.57 -2.04 4.88
N VAL A 281 9.40 -1.07 3.96
CA VAL A 281 8.63 -1.28 2.73
C VAL A 281 9.51 -1.04 1.52
N HIS A 282 9.61 -2.07 0.67
CA HIS A 282 10.34 -2.05 -0.59
C HIS A 282 9.43 -1.58 -1.73
N ASN A 283 9.89 -0.59 -2.51
CA ASN A 283 9.15 0.03 -3.62
C ASN A 283 9.95 -0.07 -4.92
N PRO A 284 10.11 -1.27 -5.52
CA PRO A 284 11.09 -1.49 -6.59
C PRO A 284 10.88 -0.65 -7.83
N ARG A 285 9.65 -0.44 -8.30
CA ARG A 285 9.40 0.36 -9.52
C ARG A 285 9.72 1.84 -9.29
N SER A 286 9.35 2.38 -8.14
CA SER A 286 9.68 3.75 -7.78
C SER A 286 11.19 3.95 -7.68
N ASN A 287 11.89 3.07 -6.97
CA ASN A 287 13.35 3.14 -6.83
C ASN A 287 14.05 3.09 -8.20
N MET A 288 13.57 2.25 -9.13
CA MET A 288 14.10 2.18 -10.49
C MET A 288 13.75 3.44 -11.31
N ASN A 289 12.52 3.94 -11.20
CA ASN A 289 12.06 5.14 -11.91
C ASN A 289 12.85 6.38 -11.48
N ASN A 290 13.16 6.49 -10.19
CA ASN A 290 13.91 7.60 -9.61
C ASN A 290 15.44 7.42 -9.73
N ALA A 291 15.90 6.27 -10.24
CA ALA A 291 17.32 5.90 -10.40
C ALA A 291 18.14 6.02 -9.09
N VAL A 292 17.52 5.71 -7.95
CA VAL A 292 18.11 5.90 -6.60
C VAL A 292 18.91 4.70 -6.10
N GLY A 293 18.92 3.59 -6.82
CA GLY A 293 19.69 2.40 -6.46
C GLY A 293 18.84 1.15 -6.27
N SER A 294 19.44 0.12 -5.65
CA SER A 294 18.82 -1.18 -5.45
C SER A 294 18.74 -1.54 -3.97
N PHE A 295 17.63 -2.17 -3.59
CA PHE A 295 17.35 -2.64 -2.23
C PHE A 295 18.14 -3.92 -1.91
N ASP A 296 18.72 -4.01 -0.72
CA ASP A 296 19.43 -5.21 -0.23
C ASP A 296 18.47 -6.21 0.43
N LEU A 297 17.57 -6.79 -0.35
CA LEU A 297 16.53 -7.69 0.17
C LEU A 297 17.08 -8.81 1.06
N ALA A 298 18.18 -9.47 0.65
CA ALA A 298 18.74 -10.56 1.44
C ALA A 298 19.25 -10.10 2.81
N GLY A 299 19.98 -8.95 2.86
CA GLY A 299 20.49 -8.42 4.12
C GLY A 299 19.40 -8.08 5.14
N PHE A 300 18.20 -7.71 4.68
CA PHE A 300 17.04 -7.51 5.55
C PHE A 300 16.41 -8.83 5.99
N LEU A 301 16.19 -9.77 5.05
CA LEU A 301 15.56 -11.06 5.35
C LEU A 301 16.44 -11.93 6.28
N ASP A 302 17.77 -11.89 6.13
CA ASP A 302 18.72 -12.59 7.00
C ASP A 302 18.64 -12.12 8.47
N ARG A 303 18.08 -10.92 8.71
CA ARG A 303 17.81 -10.35 10.03
C ARG A 303 16.38 -10.52 10.52
N GLU A 304 15.57 -11.29 9.79
CA GLU A 304 14.16 -11.50 10.09
C GLU A 304 13.35 -10.17 10.17
N ILE A 305 13.81 -9.11 9.50
CA ILE A 305 13.10 -7.84 9.42
C ILE A 305 11.85 -8.03 8.57
N VAL A 306 10.72 -7.53 9.04
CA VAL A 306 9.46 -7.50 8.26
C VAL A 306 9.62 -6.53 7.10
N VAL A 307 9.81 -7.07 5.90
CA VAL A 307 9.89 -6.30 4.66
C VAL A 307 8.62 -6.48 3.86
N GLY A 308 7.79 -5.45 3.79
CA GLY A 308 6.62 -5.42 2.93
C GLY A 308 6.90 -4.91 1.52
N LEU A 309 5.89 -4.98 0.67
CA LEU A 309 5.93 -4.46 -0.70
C LEU A 309 4.91 -3.32 -0.85
N GLY A 310 5.36 -2.21 -1.42
CA GLY A 310 4.54 -1.04 -1.75
C GLY A 310 4.82 -0.55 -3.15
N THR A 311 3.96 0.33 -3.66
CA THR A 311 4.08 0.89 -5.02
C THR A 311 4.63 2.30 -5.06
N ASP A 312 4.61 2.99 -3.92
CA ASP A 312 4.92 4.42 -3.89
C ASP A 312 4.00 5.21 -4.86
N GLY A 313 4.44 6.31 -5.45
CA GLY A 313 3.66 7.13 -6.37
C GLY A 313 3.55 6.58 -7.81
N VAL A 314 3.84 5.29 -8.08
CA VAL A 314 3.93 4.73 -9.46
C VAL A 314 2.69 3.92 -9.88
N GLY A 315 1.60 4.00 -9.12
CA GLY A 315 0.33 3.30 -9.37
C GLY A 315 0.18 1.97 -8.62
N GLU A 316 -0.99 1.33 -8.68
CA GLU A 316 -1.49 0.44 -7.64
C GLU A 316 -1.34 -1.07 -7.95
N ASN A 317 -0.55 -1.48 -8.97
CA ASN A 317 -0.47 -2.88 -9.38
C ASN A 317 0.59 -3.67 -8.60
N MET A 318 0.19 -4.32 -7.51
CA MET A 318 1.05 -5.10 -6.62
C MET A 318 1.70 -6.33 -7.28
N LEU A 319 1.04 -6.97 -8.25
CA LEU A 319 1.66 -8.09 -8.96
C LEU A 319 2.79 -7.62 -9.89
N SER A 320 2.64 -6.49 -10.55
CA SER A 320 3.72 -5.87 -11.32
C SER A 320 4.88 -5.44 -10.42
N GLU A 321 4.58 -4.97 -9.22
CA GLU A 321 5.59 -4.62 -8.21
C GLU A 321 6.40 -5.84 -7.79
N LEU A 322 5.70 -6.94 -7.47
CA LEU A 322 6.33 -8.22 -7.11
C LEU A 322 7.19 -8.78 -8.24
N PHE A 323 6.71 -8.69 -9.49
CA PHE A 323 7.46 -9.13 -10.66
C PHE A 323 8.73 -8.31 -10.85
N THR A 324 8.63 -6.99 -10.69
CA THR A 324 9.79 -6.08 -10.76
C THR A 324 10.79 -6.38 -9.66
N ALA A 325 10.34 -6.59 -8.42
CA ALA A 325 11.22 -7.00 -7.31
C ALA A 325 12.01 -8.27 -7.66
N SER A 326 11.33 -9.29 -8.22
CA SER A 326 11.98 -10.53 -8.65
C SER A 326 13.06 -10.33 -9.71
N LEU A 327 12.76 -9.55 -10.75
CA LEU A 327 13.71 -9.30 -11.83
C LEU A 327 14.88 -8.44 -11.38
N LEU A 328 14.61 -7.39 -10.61
CA LEU A 328 15.64 -6.46 -10.12
C LEU A 328 16.66 -7.18 -9.24
N GLN A 329 16.22 -8.00 -8.28
CA GLN A 329 17.13 -8.72 -7.40
C GLN A 329 18.03 -9.70 -8.18
N LYS A 330 17.48 -10.44 -9.14
CA LYS A 330 18.27 -11.34 -10.00
C LYS A 330 19.26 -10.58 -10.85
N HIS A 331 18.84 -9.45 -11.42
CA HIS A 331 19.68 -8.63 -12.29
C HIS A 331 20.86 -8.02 -11.53
N VAL A 332 20.60 -7.39 -10.39
CA VAL A 332 21.63 -6.70 -9.60
C VAL A 332 22.61 -7.68 -8.98
N ARG A 333 22.13 -8.81 -8.48
CA ARG A 333 23.00 -9.84 -7.87
C ARG A 333 23.67 -10.76 -8.87
N GLN A 334 23.25 -10.75 -10.13
CA GLN A 334 23.68 -11.69 -11.18
C GLN A 334 23.53 -13.15 -10.72
N ASP A 335 22.47 -13.40 -9.93
CA ASP A 335 22.14 -14.70 -9.37
C ASP A 335 20.70 -15.08 -9.73
N PRO A 336 20.47 -16.16 -10.52
CA PRO A 336 19.13 -16.59 -10.89
C PRO A 336 18.28 -17.08 -9.69
N LEU A 337 18.90 -17.39 -8.57
CA LEU A 337 18.23 -17.82 -7.34
C LEU A 337 17.87 -16.66 -6.41
N ALA A 338 18.36 -15.46 -6.66
CA ALA A 338 18.03 -14.29 -5.86
C ALA A 338 16.51 -14.02 -5.89
N ALA A 339 15.93 -13.62 -4.76
CA ALA A 339 14.50 -13.42 -4.58
C ALA A 339 13.68 -14.61 -5.14
N GLY A 340 13.91 -15.79 -4.60
CA GLY A 340 13.13 -16.99 -4.91
C GLY A 340 11.67 -16.88 -4.48
N PHE A 341 10.83 -17.83 -4.89
CA PHE A 341 9.40 -17.81 -4.56
C PHE A 341 9.10 -17.68 -3.07
N PRO A 342 9.84 -18.32 -2.13
CA PRO A 342 9.58 -18.10 -0.71
C PRO A 342 9.75 -16.63 -0.29
N SER A 343 10.81 -15.96 -0.72
CA SER A 343 11.05 -14.54 -0.42
C SER A 343 9.98 -13.63 -1.04
N LEU A 344 9.58 -13.91 -2.29
CA LEU A 344 8.53 -13.15 -2.98
C LEU A 344 7.15 -13.36 -2.33
N HIS A 345 6.86 -14.58 -1.86
CA HIS A 345 5.66 -14.86 -1.08
C HIS A 345 5.66 -14.06 0.22
N ALA A 346 6.77 -14.09 0.95
CA ALA A 346 6.89 -13.36 2.20
C ALA A 346 6.66 -11.85 1.98
N LEU A 347 7.27 -11.24 0.96
CA LEU A 347 7.12 -9.81 0.66
C LEU A 347 5.65 -9.40 0.49
N LEU A 348 4.91 -10.08 -0.37
CA LEU A 348 3.56 -9.64 -0.77
C LEU A 348 2.46 -10.18 0.14
N PHE A 349 2.60 -11.41 0.64
CA PHE A 349 1.51 -12.05 1.39
C PHE A 349 1.78 -12.08 2.90
N ASP A 350 2.88 -12.66 3.37
CA ASP A 350 3.09 -12.82 4.81
C ASP A 350 3.39 -11.49 5.50
N ASN A 351 4.33 -10.71 4.96
CA ASN A 351 4.78 -9.47 5.58
C ASN A 351 3.75 -8.35 5.42
N ASN A 352 3.11 -8.21 4.24
CA ASN A 352 2.03 -7.23 4.09
C ASN A 352 0.82 -7.57 4.99
N GLN A 353 0.54 -8.86 5.22
CA GLN A 353 -0.44 -9.30 6.22
C GLN A 353 -0.01 -8.88 7.64
N GLU A 354 1.24 -9.09 8.03
CA GLU A 354 1.77 -8.69 9.33
C GLU A 354 1.70 -7.17 9.54
N ILE A 355 2.03 -6.39 8.49
CA ILE A 355 1.91 -4.93 8.49
C ILE A 355 0.47 -4.51 8.79
N THR A 356 -0.50 -5.08 8.07
CA THR A 356 -1.91 -4.74 8.30
C THR A 356 -2.41 -5.20 9.67
N ARG A 357 -1.89 -6.31 10.19
CA ARG A 357 -2.19 -6.74 11.56
C ARG A 357 -1.72 -5.71 12.60
N ARG A 358 -0.53 -5.11 12.40
CA ARG A 358 0.00 -4.06 13.30
C ARG A 358 -0.74 -2.73 13.16
N VAL A 359 -1.20 -2.40 11.95
CA VAL A 359 -1.87 -1.12 11.66
C VAL A 359 -3.37 -1.17 12.00
N PHE A 360 -4.07 -2.22 11.59
CA PHE A 360 -5.54 -2.31 11.72
C PHE A 360 -6.02 -3.24 12.83
N GLY A 361 -5.15 -4.10 13.37
CA GLY A 361 -5.54 -5.10 14.36
C GLY A 361 -6.47 -6.20 13.83
N VAL A 362 -6.62 -6.35 12.50
CA VAL A 362 -7.52 -7.32 11.86
C VAL A 362 -6.75 -8.41 11.12
N LYS A 363 -7.40 -9.57 10.94
CA LYS A 363 -6.83 -10.70 10.18
C LYS A 363 -7.18 -10.55 8.71
N LEU A 364 -6.20 -10.18 7.89
CA LEU A 364 -6.29 -10.04 6.43
C LEU A 364 -5.33 -11.00 5.71
N GLY A 365 -5.36 -11.03 4.39
CA GLY A 365 -4.35 -11.70 3.55
C GLY A 365 -4.44 -13.22 3.48
N ARG A 366 -5.54 -13.83 3.97
CA ARG A 366 -5.81 -15.27 3.84
C ARG A 366 -7.28 -15.53 3.54
N ILE A 367 -7.54 -16.57 2.72
CA ILE A 367 -8.89 -17.12 2.53
C ILE A 367 -9.02 -18.32 3.47
N ALA A 368 -9.38 -18.04 4.73
CA ALA A 368 -9.53 -19.03 5.77
C ALA A 368 -10.58 -18.59 6.81
N ALA A 369 -11.18 -19.55 7.52
CA ALA A 369 -12.17 -19.24 8.54
C ALA A 369 -11.64 -18.26 9.60
N GLY A 370 -12.46 -17.27 9.97
CA GLY A 370 -12.15 -16.23 10.94
C GLY A 370 -11.35 -15.04 10.39
N PHE A 371 -10.87 -15.08 9.14
CA PHE A 371 -10.29 -13.92 8.46
C PHE A 371 -11.37 -12.99 7.94
N THR A 372 -11.04 -11.71 7.80
CA THR A 372 -11.89 -10.75 7.10
C THR A 372 -11.99 -11.14 5.63
N ALA A 373 -13.18 -11.05 5.07
CA ALA A 373 -13.43 -11.46 3.69
C ALA A 373 -13.01 -10.38 2.69
N ASP A 374 -11.70 -10.16 2.59
CA ASP A 374 -11.04 -9.35 1.57
C ASP A 374 -10.52 -10.31 0.49
N ILE A 375 -11.22 -10.37 -0.65
CA ILE A 375 -11.04 -11.43 -1.66
C ILE A 375 -11.09 -10.82 -3.06
N ALA A 376 -10.12 -11.16 -3.90
CA ALA A 376 -10.15 -10.84 -5.34
C ALA A 376 -10.42 -12.12 -6.15
N LEU A 377 -11.46 -12.07 -7.01
CA LEU A 377 -11.71 -13.11 -8.01
C LEU A 377 -11.18 -12.63 -9.36
N VAL A 378 -10.23 -13.37 -9.89
CA VAL A 378 -9.52 -13.02 -11.12
C VAL A 378 -9.92 -13.99 -12.25
N LYS A 379 -10.31 -13.45 -13.40
CA LYS A 379 -10.51 -14.28 -14.60
C LYS A 379 -9.15 -14.82 -15.06
N TYR A 380 -8.91 -16.11 -14.86
CA TYR A 380 -7.66 -16.74 -15.22
C TYR A 380 -7.87 -18.16 -15.71
N THR A 381 -7.58 -18.37 -16.98
CA THR A 381 -7.52 -19.73 -17.59
C THR A 381 -6.07 -20.13 -17.67
N SER A 382 -5.67 -21.05 -16.79
CA SER A 382 -4.29 -21.53 -16.77
C SER A 382 -4.00 -22.44 -17.97
N PRO A 383 -2.92 -22.19 -18.73
CA PRO A 383 -2.50 -23.06 -19.81
C PRO A 383 -1.77 -24.32 -19.31
N THR A 384 -1.42 -24.37 -18.03
CA THR A 384 -0.68 -25.45 -17.37
C THR A 384 -1.34 -25.82 -16.05
N PRO A 385 -1.06 -27.01 -15.48
CA PRO A 385 -1.61 -27.37 -14.16
C PRO A 385 -1.26 -26.34 -13.08
N ILE A 386 -2.27 -25.93 -12.32
CA ILE A 386 -2.12 -25.00 -11.20
C ILE A 386 -2.19 -25.78 -9.88
N THR A 387 -1.25 -25.48 -8.96
CA THR A 387 -1.14 -26.10 -7.64
C THR A 387 -0.74 -25.05 -6.61
N ALA A 388 -0.89 -25.34 -5.32
CA ALA A 388 -0.40 -24.43 -4.27
C ALA A 388 1.11 -24.16 -4.36
N SER A 389 1.89 -25.14 -4.83
CA SER A 389 3.36 -25.01 -4.92
C SER A 389 3.85 -24.19 -6.12
N ASN A 390 3.03 -24.01 -7.17
CA ASN A 390 3.41 -23.25 -8.36
C ASN A 390 2.59 -21.99 -8.60
N ILE A 391 1.64 -21.67 -7.73
CA ILE A 391 0.73 -20.52 -7.88
C ILE A 391 1.48 -19.20 -8.09
N LEU A 392 2.59 -18.97 -7.39
CA LEU A 392 3.39 -17.77 -7.58
C LEU A 392 3.94 -17.63 -9.00
N GLY A 393 4.28 -18.74 -9.65
CA GLY A 393 4.64 -18.72 -11.06
C GLY A 393 3.49 -18.24 -11.95
N HIS A 394 2.25 -18.64 -11.66
CA HIS A 394 1.06 -18.17 -12.37
C HIS A 394 0.77 -16.69 -12.08
N LEU A 395 0.94 -16.23 -10.82
CA LEU A 395 0.77 -14.81 -10.48
C LEU A 395 1.81 -13.95 -11.21
N LEU A 396 3.09 -14.34 -11.22
CA LEU A 396 4.17 -13.57 -11.82
C LEU A 396 4.15 -13.62 -13.35
N PHE A 397 4.18 -14.83 -13.92
CA PHE A 397 4.36 -15.01 -15.37
C PHE A 397 3.03 -15.10 -16.14
N GLY A 398 1.92 -15.29 -15.44
CA GLY A 398 0.58 -15.30 -16.00
C GLY A 398 -0.15 -13.95 -15.81
N LEU A 399 -0.35 -13.53 -14.59
CA LEU A 399 -1.19 -12.37 -14.27
C LEU A 399 -0.44 -11.04 -14.29
N ALA A 400 0.79 -10.97 -13.74
CA ALA A 400 1.55 -9.72 -13.70
C ALA A 400 1.92 -9.23 -15.11
N VAL A 401 2.36 -10.16 -15.99
CA VAL A 401 2.80 -9.84 -17.36
C VAL A 401 1.62 -9.47 -18.27
N HIS A 402 0.45 -10.10 -18.09
CA HIS A 402 -0.70 -9.91 -18.97
C HIS A 402 -1.76 -8.96 -18.43
N ALA A 403 -1.47 -8.23 -17.39
CA ALA A 403 -2.38 -7.42 -16.59
C ALA A 403 -3.48 -8.26 -15.89
N ILE A 404 -3.53 -8.17 -14.59
CA ILE A 404 -4.56 -8.81 -13.78
C ILE A 404 -5.96 -8.33 -14.23
N ARG A 405 -6.92 -9.26 -14.32
CA ARG A 405 -8.32 -8.95 -14.65
C ARG A 405 -9.23 -9.37 -13.51
N VAL A 406 -9.32 -8.50 -12.53
CA VAL A 406 -10.24 -8.68 -11.42
C VAL A 406 -11.68 -8.58 -11.94
N SER A 407 -12.46 -9.62 -11.70
CA SER A 407 -13.89 -9.63 -12.04
C SER A 407 -14.76 -9.26 -10.85
N ASP A 408 -14.40 -9.75 -9.67
CA ASP A 408 -15.14 -9.42 -8.45
C ASP A 408 -14.13 -9.13 -7.33
N LEU A 409 -14.42 -8.11 -6.55
CA LEU A 409 -13.61 -7.70 -5.42
C LEU A 409 -14.51 -7.56 -4.20
N LEU A 410 -14.14 -8.23 -3.13
CA LEU A 410 -14.80 -8.13 -1.83
C LEU A 410 -13.88 -7.46 -0.82
N VAL A 411 -14.39 -6.48 -0.09
CA VAL A 411 -13.72 -5.84 1.04
C VAL A 411 -14.62 -5.97 2.26
N ALA A 412 -14.13 -6.59 3.31
CA ALA A 412 -14.94 -6.93 4.48
C ALA A 412 -16.28 -7.60 4.11
N GLY A 413 -16.26 -8.46 3.09
CA GLY A 413 -17.40 -9.17 2.56
C GLY A 413 -18.40 -8.32 1.77
N GLN A 414 -18.13 -7.05 1.52
CA GLN A 414 -18.93 -6.19 0.67
C GLN A 414 -18.41 -6.23 -0.76
N PRO A 415 -19.24 -6.46 -1.78
CA PRO A 415 -18.84 -6.39 -3.17
C PRO A 415 -18.50 -4.95 -3.57
N ILE A 416 -17.28 -4.73 -4.02
CA ILE A 416 -16.82 -3.45 -4.60
C ILE A 416 -16.85 -3.52 -6.12
N LEU A 417 -16.34 -4.63 -6.68
CA LEU A 417 -16.48 -4.98 -8.09
C LEU A 417 -17.34 -6.22 -8.24
N LYS A 418 -18.17 -6.25 -9.28
CA LYS A 418 -18.96 -7.41 -9.72
C LYS A 418 -18.93 -7.47 -11.24
N ASP A 419 -18.50 -8.60 -11.80
CA ASP A 419 -18.31 -8.80 -13.23
C ASP A 419 -17.46 -7.70 -13.93
N GLY A 420 -16.50 -7.12 -13.20
CA GLY A 420 -15.61 -6.08 -13.68
C GLY A 420 -16.17 -4.66 -13.65
N GLN A 421 -17.34 -4.46 -13.06
CA GLN A 421 -17.96 -3.14 -12.89
C GLN A 421 -18.01 -2.77 -11.40
N PHE A 422 -17.83 -1.51 -11.06
CA PHE A 422 -18.09 -1.03 -9.71
C PHE A 422 -19.58 -1.10 -9.38
N VAL A 423 -19.92 -1.53 -8.17
CA VAL A 423 -21.32 -1.77 -7.78
C VAL A 423 -22.05 -0.43 -7.61
N ASP A 424 -21.42 0.54 -6.97
CA ASP A 424 -22.07 1.80 -6.53
C ASP A 424 -21.43 3.06 -7.12
N LEU A 425 -20.57 2.94 -8.16
CA LEU A 425 -19.88 4.09 -8.75
C LEU A 425 -20.27 4.33 -10.22
N ASP A 426 -20.46 5.59 -10.56
CA ASP A 426 -20.58 6.06 -11.95
C ASP A 426 -19.18 6.41 -12.49
N GLU A 427 -18.51 5.43 -13.08
CA GLU A 427 -17.14 5.55 -13.54
C GLU A 427 -16.95 6.67 -14.58
N GLU A 428 -17.90 6.84 -15.51
CA GLU A 428 -17.81 7.87 -16.55
C GLU A 428 -17.77 9.27 -15.93
N LYS A 429 -18.64 9.52 -14.95
CA LYS A 429 -18.64 10.81 -14.24
C LYS A 429 -17.39 11.03 -13.40
N ILE A 430 -16.91 9.98 -12.73
CA ILE A 430 -15.69 10.08 -11.91
C ILE A 430 -14.47 10.41 -12.79
N TYR A 431 -14.30 9.70 -13.90
CA TYR A 431 -13.17 9.98 -14.80
C TYR A 431 -13.29 11.33 -15.51
N ALA A 432 -14.51 11.76 -15.90
CA ALA A 432 -14.72 13.09 -16.45
C ALA A 432 -14.33 14.19 -15.45
N HIS A 433 -14.82 14.06 -14.20
CA HIS A 433 -14.45 14.98 -13.12
C HIS A 433 -12.94 14.97 -12.84
N ALA A 434 -12.32 13.78 -12.78
CA ALA A 434 -10.88 13.64 -12.56
C ALA A 434 -10.04 14.32 -13.67
N GLN A 435 -10.46 14.27 -14.93
CA GLN A 435 -9.81 14.97 -16.03
C GLN A 435 -9.92 16.50 -15.90
N GLU A 436 -11.05 17.01 -15.45
CA GLU A 436 -11.23 18.44 -15.16
C GLU A 436 -10.29 18.88 -14.03
N GLU A 437 -10.26 18.13 -12.92
CA GLU A 437 -9.41 18.43 -11.77
C GLU A 437 -7.91 18.27 -12.08
N ALA A 438 -7.52 17.26 -12.88
CA ALA A 438 -6.16 17.11 -13.36
C ALA A 438 -5.72 18.32 -14.20
N THR A 439 -6.60 18.84 -15.06
CA THR A 439 -6.32 20.02 -15.87
C THR A 439 -6.05 21.25 -14.99
N LYS A 440 -6.87 21.48 -13.96
CA LYS A 440 -6.68 22.58 -13.00
C LYS A 440 -5.40 22.39 -12.16
N LEU A 441 -5.17 21.16 -11.68
CA LEU A 441 -3.98 20.78 -10.90
C LEU A 441 -2.70 21.06 -11.71
N TRP A 442 -2.65 20.63 -12.97
CA TRP A 442 -1.47 20.83 -13.84
C TRP A 442 -1.21 22.30 -14.12
N GLN A 443 -2.26 23.12 -14.26
CA GLN A 443 -2.12 24.58 -14.41
C GLN A 443 -1.53 25.22 -13.15
N ARG A 444 -1.88 24.73 -11.95
CA ARG A 444 -1.30 25.22 -10.69
C ARG A 444 0.14 24.73 -10.47
N ALA A 445 0.48 23.55 -10.98
CA ALA A 445 1.82 22.96 -10.88
C ALA A 445 2.81 23.52 -11.92
N ALA A 446 2.32 24.08 -13.04
CA ALA A 446 3.15 24.68 -14.10
C ALA A 446 3.71 26.04 -13.64
#